data_02161e7e7960bc2e077043d265aa4a5c
#
_entry.id   02161e7e7960bc2e077043d265aa4a5c
#
_cell.length_a   1.000
_cell.length_b   1.000
_cell.length_c   1.000
_cell.angle_alpha   90.00
_cell.angle_beta   90.00
_cell.angle_gamma   90.00
#
_symmetry.space_group_name_H-M   'P 1'
#
loop_
_entity.id
_entity.type
_entity.pdbx_description
1 polymer ?
#
loop_
_entity_poly.entity_id
_entity_poly.type
_entity_poly.pdbx_seq_one_letter_code
_entity_poly.pdbx_strand_id
1 'polypeptide(L)'
;FFCLVILLSGIWIYSYWSALNYFLKFYKKVSSDTIGTFVMCSSLFAFFGTAFLLGKLLKKFKEKSIYKFLIFVGIILMAVILFRVKFGVTPYLLMALYTMTYEIVRSLGNTIIAQRYKENQGKILGVASAVGSLGTAIGSLLSGHLLNFNPFFLFIVNMIVMFFVLVLILVKKL
;
A
#
# COMPACT_ATOMS: atom_id res chain seq x y z
N PHE A 1 -15.10 0.87 -12.71
CA PHE A 1 -13.66 1.11 -12.80
C PHE A 1 -13.07 1.49 -11.42
N PHE A 2 -13.55 2.58 -10.79
CA PHE A 2 -13.04 2.99 -9.46
C PHE A 2 -13.16 1.91 -8.40
N CYS A 3 -14.31 1.22 -8.34
CA CYS A 3 -14.50 0.11 -7.41
C CYS A 3 -13.45 -1.00 -7.61
N LEU A 4 -13.09 -1.32 -8.85
CA LEU A 4 -12.07 -2.32 -9.15
C LEU A 4 -10.69 -1.86 -8.65
N VAL A 5 -10.31 -0.61 -8.90
CA VAL A 5 -9.05 -0.03 -8.42
C VAL A 5 -8.99 -0.04 -6.89
N ILE A 6 -10.09 0.32 -6.21
CA ILE A 6 -10.18 0.32 -4.75
C ILE A 6 -10.09 -1.10 -4.20
N LEU A 7 -10.80 -2.05 -4.81
CA LEU A 7 -10.76 -3.47 -4.43
C LEU A 7 -9.32 -4.02 -4.51
N LEU A 8 -8.67 -3.83 -5.64
CA LEU A 8 -7.30 -4.27 -5.87
C LEU A 8 -6.33 -3.58 -4.90
N SER A 9 -6.54 -2.28 -4.63
CA SER A 9 -5.74 -1.55 -3.64
C SER A 9 -5.93 -2.13 -2.24
N GLY A 10 -7.14 -2.48 -1.84
CA GLY A 10 -7.44 -3.15 -0.58
C GLY A 10 -6.72 -4.50 -0.47
N ILE A 11 -6.77 -5.32 -1.53
CA ILE A 11 -6.10 -6.63 -1.59
C ILE A 11 -4.60 -6.48 -1.38
N TRP A 12 -3.94 -5.63 -2.16
CA TRP A 12 -2.48 -5.48 -2.08
C TRP A 12 -2.01 -5.01 -0.70
N ILE A 13 -2.72 -4.04 -0.14
CA ILE A 13 -2.36 -3.37 1.11
C ILE A 13 -2.39 -4.33 2.29
N TYR A 14 -3.53 -5.00 2.44
CA TYR A 14 -3.73 -5.86 3.59
C TYR A 14 -3.03 -7.19 3.46
N SER A 15 -2.84 -7.70 2.25
CA SER A 15 -1.94 -8.83 2.07
C SER A 15 -0.51 -8.48 2.47
N TYR A 16 -0.02 -7.27 2.18
CA TYR A 16 1.29 -6.81 2.66
C TYR A 16 1.35 -6.73 4.19
N TRP A 17 0.38 -6.06 4.84
CA TRP A 17 0.39 -5.89 6.30
C TRP A 17 0.30 -7.22 7.06
N SER A 18 -0.58 -8.11 6.65
CA SER A 18 -0.71 -9.44 7.24
C SER A 18 0.58 -10.24 7.10
N ALA A 19 1.18 -10.19 5.93
CA ALA A 19 2.40 -10.90 5.63
C ALA A 19 3.62 -10.33 6.34
N LEU A 20 3.72 -9.03 6.41
CA LEU A 20 4.86 -8.37 7.06
C LEU A 20 5.02 -8.86 8.50
N ASN A 21 3.93 -8.83 9.28
CA ASN A 21 3.96 -9.24 10.66
C ASN A 21 4.32 -10.74 10.80
N TYR A 22 3.74 -11.59 9.98
CA TYR A 22 4.05 -13.02 9.96
C TYR A 22 5.49 -13.26 9.53
N PHE A 23 5.94 -12.62 8.47
CA PHE A 23 7.30 -12.72 7.95
C PHE A 23 8.35 -12.31 9.01
N LEU A 24 8.14 -11.18 9.68
CA LEU A 24 9.04 -10.70 10.73
C LEU A 24 9.07 -11.68 11.92
N LYS A 25 7.91 -12.17 12.35
CA LYS A 25 7.82 -13.04 13.52
C LYS A 25 8.36 -14.44 13.25
N PHE A 26 7.91 -15.10 12.20
CA PHE A 26 8.19 -16.52 11.97
C PHE A 26 9.41 -16.75 11.09
N TYR A 27 9.65 -15.93 10.08
CA TYR A 27 10.78 -16.10 9.18
C TYR A 27 12.05 -15.42 9.70
N LYS A 28 11.93 -14.19 10.19
CA LYS A 28 13.06 -13.45 10.78
C LYS A 28 13.25 -13.64 12.26
N LYS A 29 12.33 -14.32 12.95
CA LYS A 29 12.34 -14.59 14.39
C LYS A 29 12.50 -13.32 15.24
N VAL A 30 11.92 -12.22 14.79
CA VAL A 30 11.94 -10.92 15.49
C VAL A 30 10.97 -10.98 16.67
N SER A 31 11.34 -10.39 17.82
CA SER A 31 10.46 -10.32 18.99
C SER A 31 9.21 -9.49 18.73
N SER A 32 8.11 -9.79 19.40
CA SER A 32 6.84 -9.05 19.23
C SER A 32 7.00 -7.57 19.58
N ASP A 33 7.81 -7.23 20.58
CA ASP A 33 8.10 -5.84 20.99
C ASP A 33 8.81 -5.06 19.89
N THR A 34 9.80 -5.68 19.24
CA THR A 34 10.51 -5.08 18.11
C THR A 34 9.59 -4.88 16.92
N ILE A 35 8.69 -5.83 16.64
CA ILE A 35 7.68 -5.69 15.59
C ILE A 35 6.74 -4.53 15.92
N GLY A 36 6.24 -4.44 17.16
CA GLY A 36 5.39 -3.35 17.61
C GLY A 36 6.07 -1.99 17.49
N THR A 37 7.32 -1.87 17.91
CA THR A 37 8.13 -0.65 17.78
C THR A 37 8.31 -0.27 16.30
N PHE A 38 8.61 -1.26 15.45
CA PHE A 38 8.74 -1.03 14.01
C PHE A 38 7.42 -0.51 13.37
N VAL A 39 6.28 -1.13 13.71
CA VAL A 39 4.96 -0.69 13.22
C VAL A 39 4.66 0.73 13.69
N MET A 40 4.92 1.04 14.95
CA MET A 40 4.75 2.39 15.51
C MET A 40 5.61 3.42 14.77
N CYS A 41 6.90 3.17 14.61
CA CYS A 41 7.82 4.07 13.90
C CYS A 41 7.42 4.24 12.43
N SER A 42 7.04 3.16 11.75
CA SER A 42 6.59 3.20 10.36
C SER A 42 5.31 4.02 10.19
N SER A 43 4.36 3.91 11.13
CA SER A 43 3.12 4.67 11.13
C SER A 43 3.35 6.15 11.39
N LEU A 44 4.24 6.51 12.33
CA LEU A 44 4.65 7.90 12.55
C LEU A 44 5.33 8.47 11.31
N PHE A 45 6.22 7.71 10.68
CA PHE A 45 6.89 8.12 9.46
C PHE A 45 5.90 8.35 8.31
N ALA A 46 4.91 7.47 8.16
CA ALA A 46 3.83 7.62 7.19
C ALA A 46 2.94 8.83 7.49
N PHE A 47 2.63 9.10 8.76
CA PHE A 47 1.88 10.28 9.18
C PHE A 47 2.60 11.57 8.78
N PHE A 48 3.88 11.71 9.11
CA PHE A 48 4.68 12.88 8.73
C PHE A 48 4.81 13.01 7.21
N GLY A 49 5.01 11.90 6.50
CA GLY A 49 5.04 11.87 5.04
C GLY A 49 3.74 12.37 4.42
N THR A 50 2.60 11.92 4.93
CA THR A 50 1.29 12.35 4.43
C THR A 50 1.02 13.81 4.79
N ALA A 51 1.28 14.23 6.03
CA ALA A 51 0.98 15.58 6.48
C ALA A 51 1.85 16.66 5.80
N PHE A 52 3.14 16.39 5.64
CA PHE A 52 4.09 17.41 5.15
C PHE A 52 4.51 17.23 3.70
N LEU A 53 4.82 15.99 3.30
CA LEU A 53 5.32 15.71 1.95
C LEU A 53 4.21 15.82 0.91
N LEU A 54 3.03 15.26 1.20
CA LEU A 54 1.89 15.33 0.28
C LEU A 54 1.49 16.78 0.01
N GLY A 55 1.41 17.63 1.05
CA GLY A 55 1.08 19.04 0.89
C GLY A 55 2.08 19.79 0.00
N LYS A 56 3.39 19.49 0.11
CA LYS A 56 4.43 20.05 -0.76
C LYS A 56 4.33 19.55 -2.20
N LEU A 57 4.04 18.27 -2.39
CA LEU A 57 3.89 17.67 -3.72
C LEU A 57 2.68 18.24 -4.47
N LEU A 58 1.56 18.42 -3.79
CA LEU A 58 0.33 18.97 -4.36
C LEU A 58 0.47 20.44 -4.81
N LYS A 59 1.41 21.20 -4.23
CA LYS A 59 1.73 22.56 -4.70
C LYS A 59 2.45 22.58 -6.05
N LYS A 60 3.16 21.50 -6.42
CA LYS A 60 4.01 21.45 -7.62
C LYS A 60 3.43 20.56 -8.71
N PHE A 61 2.68 19.54 -8.38
CA PHE A 61 2.24 18.50 -9.31
C PHE A 61 0.74 18.23 -9.17
N LYS A 62 0.12 17.79 -10.28
CA LYS A 62 -1.28 17.36 -10.28
C LYS A 62 -1.44 16.05 -9.49
N GLU A 63 -2.52 15.92 -8.72
CA GLU A 63 -2.84 14.76 -7.88
C GLU A 63 -2.70 13.43 -8.62
N LYS A 64 -3.23 13.37 -9.84
CA LYS A 64 -3.16 12.16 -10.68
C LYS A 64 -1.74 11.76 -11.06
N SER A 65 -0.85 12.73 -11.26
CA SER A 65 0.57 12.47 -11.59
C SER A 65 1.30 11.94 -10.38
N ILE A 66 1.06 12.55 -9.20
CA ILE A 66 1.62 12.09 -7.94
C ILE A 66 1.15 10.65 -7.65
N TYR A 67 -0.14 10.38 -7.84
CA TYR A 67 -0.73 9.06 -7.62
C TYR A 67 -0.05 7.96 -8.45
N LYS A 68 0.11 8.19 -9.75
CA LYS A 68 0.80 7.27 -10.67
C LYS A 68 2.27 7.07 -10.30
N PHE A 69 2.96 8.16 -10.03
CA PHE A 69 4.38 8.15 -9.65
C PHE A 69 4.60 7.35 -8.36
N LEU A 70 3.78 7.56 -7.34
CA LEU A 70 3.93 6.87 -6.07
C LEU A 70 3.62 5.36 -6.18
N ILE A 71 2.65 4.94 -7.00
CA ILE A 71 2.45 3.52 -7.27
C ILE A 71 3.69 2.91 -7.93
N PHE A 72 4.27 3.60 -8.90
CA PHE A 72 5.50 3.14 -9.56
C PHE A 72 6.68 3.04 -8.57
N VAL A 73 6.87 4.06 -7.71
CA VAL A 73 7.86 4.02 -6.61
C VAL A 73 7.59 2.86 -5.67
N GLY A 74 6.32 2.59 -5.32
CA GLY A 74 5.93 1.47 -4.49
C GLY A 74 6.33 0.11 -5.09
N ILE A 75 6.17 -0.07 -6.41
CA ILE A 75 6.59 -1.29 -7.11
C ILE A 75 8.11 -1.46 -7.01
N ILE A 76 8.88 -0.40 -7.23
CA ILE A 76 10.35 -0.42 -7.11
C ILE A 76 10.77 -0.77 -5.69
N LEU A 77 10.18 -0.11 -4.68
CA LEU A 77 10.48 -0.38 -3.28
C LEU A 77 10.19 -1.85 -2.93
N MET A 78 9.07 -2.40 -3.39
CA MET A 78 8.72 -3.79 -3.15
C MET A 78 9.72 -4.74 -3.82
N ALA A 79 10.15 -4.47 -5.05
CA ALA A 79 11.19 -5.24 -5.73
C ALA A 79 12.52 -5.19 -4.95
N VAL A 80 12.93 -4.00 -4.49
CA VAL A 80 14.17 -3.85 -3.70
C VAL A 80 14.05 -4.58 -2.36
N ILE A 81 12.89 -4.51 -1.69
CA ILE A 81 12.63 -5.28 -0.46
C ILE A 81 12.82 -6.77 -0.73
N LEU A 82 12.23 -7.31 -1.80
CA LEU A 82 12.30 -8.71 -2.17
C LEU A 82 13.76 -9.18 -2.33
N PHE A 83 14.62 -8.37 -2.97
CA PHE A 83 16.04 -8.68 -3.13
C PHE A 83 16.88 -8.50 -1.87
N ARG A 84 16.55 -7.51 -1.03
CA ARG A 84 17.35 -7.11 0.15
C ARG A 84 16.90 -7.70 1.47
N VAL A 85 15.77 -8.38 1.53
CA VAL A 85 15.20 -8.95 2.77
C VAL A 85 16.17 -9.86 3.56
N LYS A 86 17.20 -10.35 2.91
CA LYS A 86 18.21 -11.22 3.54
C LYS A 86 19.25 -10.45 4.40
N PHE A 87 19.39 -9.13 4.26
CA PHE A 87 20.57 -8.41 4.76
C PHE A 87 20.22 -7.21 5.68
N GLY A 88 20.40 -7.37 6.99
CA GLY A 88 20.57 -6.29 7.97
C GLY A 88 19.38 -5.36 8.25
N VAL A 89 19.67 -4.12 8.67
CA VAL A 89 18.69 -3.08 9.06
C VAL A 89 18.02 -2.41 7.85
N THR A 90 18.65 -2.44 6.70
CA THR A 90 18.16 -1.83 5.45
C THR A 90 16.73 -2.23 5.07
N PRO A 91 16.27 -3.50 5.28
CA PRO A 91 14.88 -3.86 4.97
C PRO A 91 13.84 -3.09 5.77
N TYR A 92 14.09 -2.78 7.03
CA TYR A 92 13.14 -2.05 7.88
C TYR A 92 12.90 -0.63 7.38
N LEU A 93 13.97 0.07 6.97
CA LEU A 93 13.86 1.39 6.39
C LEU A 93 13.07 1.37 5.07
N LEU A 94 13.36 0.40 4.20
CA LEU A 94 12.64 0.23 2.94
C LEU A 94 11.15 -0.09 3.16
N MET A 95 10.83 -0.91 4.14
CA MET A 95 9.46 -1.23 4.54
C MET A 95 8.72 0.01 5.10
N ALA A 96 9.40 0.85 5.89
CA ALA A 96 8.85 2.10 6.39
C ALA A 96 8.59 3.10 5.25
N LEU A 97 9.51 3.25 4.29
CA LEU A 97 9.33 4.06 3.09
C LEU A 97 8.18 3.56 2.22
N TYR A 98 8.06 2.25 2.07
CA TYR A 98 6.93 1.64 1.35
C TYR A 98 5.60 1.94 2.04
N THR A 99 5.52 1.81 3.37
CA THR A 99 4.34 2.15 4.18
C THR A 99 3.94 3.61 3.99
N MET A 100 4.90 4.53 4.04
CA MET A 100 4.66 5.95 3.78
C MET A 100 4.11 6.18 2.37
N THR A 101 4.75 5.61 1.36
CA THR A 101 4.33 5.72 -0.04
C THR A 101 2.88 5.25 -0.22
N TYR A 102 2.56 4.12 0.38
CA TYR A 102 1.24 3.54 0.35
C TYR A 102 0.17 4.43 1.02
N GLU A 103 0.42 4.95 2.22
CA GLU A 103 -0.54 5.81 2.92
C GLU A 103 -0.81 7.11 2.13
N ILE A 104 0.20 7.66 1.48
CA ILE A 104 0.02 8.81 0.57
C ILE A 104 -0.86 8.42 -0.63
N VAL A 105 -0.64 7.27 -1.25
CA VAL A 105 -1.45 6.76 -2.37
C VAL A 105 -2.91 6.58 -1.95
N ARG A 106 -3.15 5.99 -0.78
CA ARG A 106 -4.48 5.80 -0.22
C ARG A 106 -5.20 7.14 0.02
N SER A 107 -4.51 8.09 0.64
CA SER A 107 -5.04 9.44 0.90
C SER A 107 -5.41 10.17 -0.40
N LEU A 108 -4.51 10.14 -1.41
CA LEU A 108 -4.76 10.73 -2.73
C LEU A 108 -5.91 10.05 -3.46
N GLY A 109 -6.04 8.73 -3.38
CA GLY A 109 -7.16 7.99 -3.97
C GLY A 109 -8.50 8.49 -3.44
N ASN A 110 -8.62 8.65 -2.14
CA ASN A 110 -9.83 9.20 -1.51
C ASN A 110 -10.10 10.64 -1.93
N THR A 111 -9.07 11.48 -2.02
CA THR A 111 -9.18 12.87 -2.47
C THR A 111 -9.67 12.95 -3.91
N ILE A 112 -9.09 12.17 -4.82
CA ILE A 112 -9.48 12.14 -6.25
C ILE A 112 -10.95 11.71 -6.39
N ILE A 113 -11.38 10.71 -5.62
CA ILE A 113 -12.78 10.26 -5.62
C ILE A 113 -13.71 11.35 -5.10
N ALA A 114 -13.38 11.96 -3.97
CA ALA A 114 -14.19 13.01 -3.35
C ALA A 114 -14.34 14.22 -4.27
N GLN A 115 -13.28 14.64 -4.95
CA GLN A 115 -13.32 15.76 -5.88
C GLN A 115 -14.15 15.47 -7.14
N ARG A 116 -14.14 14.22 -7.60
CA ARG A 116 -14.89 13.83 -8.81
C ARG A 116 -16.41 13.76 -8.58
N TYR A 117 -16.83 13.47 -7.36
CA TYR A 117 -18.25 13.26 -7.01
C TYR A 117 -18.71 14.22 -5.92
N LYS A 118 -18.54 15.52 -6.14
CA LYS A 118 -18.79 16.58 -5.14
C LYS A 118 -20.20 16.55 -4.54
N GLU A 119 -21.24 16.27 -5.34
CA GLU A 119 -22.63 16.28 -4.88
C GLU A 119 -23.00 15.08 -3.98
N ASN A 120 -22.31 13.95 -4.12
CA ASN A 120 -22.61 12.70 -3.44
C ASN A 120 -21.39 12.12 -2.70
N GLN A 121 -20.49 12.98 -2.20
CA GLN A 121 -19.23 12.56 -1.59
C GLN A 121 -19.39 11.49 -0.51
N GLY A 122 -20.31 11.69 0.44
CA GLY A 122 -20.53 10.76 1.54
C GLY A 122 -20.94 9.36 1.07
N LYS A 123 -21.90 9.29 0.12
CA LYS A 123 -22.38 8.03 -0.45
C LYS A 123 -21.26 7.30 -1.20
N ILE A 124 -20.52 8.02 -2.04
CA ILE A 124 -19.45 7.42 -2.86
C ILE A 124 -18.27 6.98 -2.01
N LEU A 125 -17.86 7.76 -1.02
CA LEU A 125 -16.80 7.37 -0.08
C LEU A 125 -17.25 6.19 0.80
N GLY A 126 -18.54 6.11 1.17
CA GLY A 126 -19.10 4.94 1.85
C GLY A 126 -18.99 3.66 1.01
N VAL A 127 -19.39 3.73 -0.28
CA VAL A 127 -19.24 2.61 -1.21
C VAL A 127 -17.75 2.25 -1.42
N ALA A 128 -16.89 3.26 -1.59
CA ALA A 128 -15.45 3.07 -1.72
C ALA A 128 -14.85 2.36 -0.49
N SER A 129 -15.27 2.77 0.71
CA SER A 129 -14.85 2.13 1.96
C SER A 129 -15.33 0.68 2.06
N ALA A 130 -16.60 0.40 1.71
CA ALA A 130 -17.13 -0.96 1.71
C ALA A 130 -16.39 -1.88 0.73
N VAL A 131 -16.15 -1.42 -0.50
CA VAL A 131 -15.36 -2.15 -1.51
C VAL A 131 -13.92 -2.35 -1.05
N GLY A 132 -13.31 -1.34 -0.44
CA GLY A 132 -11.98 -1.43 0.16
C GLY A 132 -11.92 -2.49 1.26
N SER A 133 -12.94 -2.56 2.12
CA SER A 133 -13.04 -3.58 3.18
C SER A 133 -13.16 -5.00 2.62
N LEU A 134 -13.90 -5.19 1.51
CA LEU A 134 -13.93 -6.47 0.79
C LEU A 134 -12.54 -6.84 0.25
N GLY A 135 -11.83 -5.87 -0.35
CA GLY A 135 -10.44 -6.06 -0.78
C GLY A 135 -9.53 -6.45 0.37
N THR A 136 -9.69 -5.81 1.52
CA THR A 136 -9.00 -6.14 2.78
C THR A 136 -9.22 -7.60 3.19
N ALA A 137 -10.46 -8.05 3.23
CA ALA A 137 -10.81 -9.42 3.61
C ALA A 137 -10.17 -10.44 2.65
N ILE A 138 -10.28 -10.21 1.34
CA ILE A 138 -9.68 -11.05 0.31
C ILE A 138 -8.14 -11.04 0.44
N GLY A 139 -7.51 -9.88 0.64
CA GLY A 139 -6.07 -9.75 0.81
C GLY A 139 -5.54 -10.50 2.03
N SER A 140 -6.26 -10.44 3.15
CA SER A 140 -5.91 -11.17 4.37
C SER A 140 -6.01 -12.69 4.19
N LEU A 141 -7.06 -13.18 3.53
CA LEU A 141 -7.23 -14.61 3.22
C LEU A 141 -6.11 -15.10 2.27
N LEU A 142 -5.85 -14.37 1.20
CA LEU A 142 -4.80 -14.69 0.25
C LEU A 142 -3.42 -14.73 0.93
N SER A 143 -3.15 -13.80 1.85
CA SER A 143 -1.87 -13.76 2.55
C SER A 143 -1.65 -15.02 3.38
N GLY A 144 -2.65 -15.50 4.11
CA GLY A 144 -2.56 -16.72 4.90
C GLY A 144 -2.23 -17.94 4.05
N HIS A 145 -2.89 -18.10 2.89
CA HIS A 145 -2.60 -19.21 1.98
C HIS A 145 -1.22 -19.10 1.33
N LEU A 146 -0.85 -17.93 0.84
CA LEU A 146 0.45 -17.72 0.16
C LEU A 146 1.64 -17.91 1.10
N LEU A 147 1.51 -17.51 2.35
CA LEU A 147 2.56 -17.66 3.37
C LEU A 147 2.86 -19.14 3.67
N ASN A 148 1.86 -20.02 3.59
CA ASN A 148 2.05 -21.46 3.78
C ASN A 148 2.90 -22.09 2.67
N PHE A 149 2.86 -21.54 1.45
CA PHE A 149 3.69 -22.06 0.34
C PHE A 149 5.09 -21.46 0.37
N ASN A 150 5.21 -20.15 0.36
CA ASN A 150 6.50 -19.47 0.42
C ASN A 150 6.28 -17.98 0.81
N PRO A 151 6.95 -17.49 1.85
CA PRO A 151 6.82 -16.08 2.28
C PRO A 151 7.13 -15.04 1.19
N PHE A 152 7.97 -15.41 0.22
CA PHE A 152 8.35 -14.51 -0.88
C PHE A 152 7.26 -14.37 -1.95
N PHE A 153 6.38 -15.37 -2.12
CA PHE A 153 5.28 -15.29 -3.09
C PHE A 153 4.36 -14.11 -2.83
N LEU A 154 4.20 -13.74 -1.57
CA LEU A 154 3.37 -12.63 -1.21
C LEU A 154 3.88 -11.29 -1.73
N PHE A 155 5.19 -11.05 -1.65
CA PHE A 155 5.80 -9.83 -2.19
C PHE A 155 5.65 -9.78 -3.72
N ILE A 156 5.78 -10.94 -4.39
CA ILE A 156 5.59 -11.06 -5.84
C ILE A 156 4.14 -10.78 -6.24
N VAL A 157 3.17 -11.38 -5.55
CA VAL A 157 1.74 -11.14 -5.80
C VAL A 157 1.39 -9.68 -5.57
N ASN A 158 1.90 -9.06 -4.52
CA ASN A 158 1.70 -7.63 -4.28
C ASN A 158 2.24 -6.77 -5.42
N MET A 159 3.44 -7.05 -5.93
CA MET A 159 3.99 -6.36 -7.11
C MET A 159 3.09 -6.50 -8.33
N ILE A 160 2.60 -7.72 -8.60
CA ILE A 160 1.70 -7.98 -9.73
C ILE A 160 0.40 -7.17 -9.60
N VAL A 161 -0.23 -7.18 -8.42
CA VAL A 161 -1.46 -6.42 -8.18
C VAL A 161 -1.22 -4.92 -8.33
N MET A 162 -0.12 -4.38 -7.78
CA MET A 162 0.24 -2.97 -7.97
C MET A 162 0.48 -2.62 -9.43
N PHE A 163 1.16 -3.49 -10.17
CA PHE A 163 1.38 -3.31 -11.60
C PHE A 163 0.05 -3.27 -12.38
N PHE A 164 -0.87 -4.18 -12.07
CA PHE A 164 -2.22 -4.18 -12.65
C PHE A 164 -2.98 -2.88 -12.35
N VAL A 165 -2.93 -2.40 -11.11
CA VAL A 165 -3.54 -1.12 -10.73
C VAL A 165 -2.92 0.03 -11.54
N LEU A 166 -1.60 0.06 -11.68
CA LEU A 166 -0.91 1.09 -12.46
C LEU A 166 -1.35 1.07 -13.92
N VAL A 167 -1.39 -0.11 -14.55
CA VAL A 167 -1.85 -0.28 -15.95
C VAL A 167 -3.29 0.20 -16.11
N LEU A 168 -4.20 -0.19 -15.21
CA LEU A 168 -5.60 0.27 -15.25
C LEU A 168 -5.71 1.79 -15.21
N ILE A 169 -4.91 2.45 -14.38
CA ILE A 169 -4.91 3.91 -14.24
C ILE A 169 -4.31 4.60 -15.46
N LEU A 170 -3.32 4.00 -16.10
CA LEU A 170 -2.70 4.53 -17.31
C LEU A 170 -3.65 4.42 -18.52
N VAL A 171 -4.29 3.27 -18.71
CA VAL A 171 -5.21 3.01 -19.82
C VAL A 171 -6.45 3.92 -19.76
N LYS A 172 -7.00 4.15 -18.58
CA LYS A 172 -8.22 4.98 -18.43
C LYS A 172 -7.92 6.48 -18.27
N LYS A 173 -6.66 6.92 -18.42
CA LYS A 173 -6.22 8.34 -18.28
C LYS A 173 -6.81 9.04 -17.05
N LEU A 174 -6.80 8.32 -15.94
CA LEU A 174 -7.15 8.89 -14.64
C LEU A 174 -6.24 10.03 -14.27
#